data_44e4202aeafe9637e085e10df45aafbe
#
_entry.id   44e4202aeafe9637e085e10df45aafbe
#
_cell.length_a   1.000
_cell.length_b   1.000
_cell.length_c   1.000
_cell.angle_alpha   90.00
_cell.angle_beta   90.00
_cell.angle_gamma   90.00
#
_symmetry.space_group_name_H-M   'P 1'
#
loop_
_entity.id
_entity.type
_entity.pdbx_description
1 polymer ?
#
loop_
_entity_poly.entity_id
_entity_poly.type
_entity_poly.pdbx_seq_one_letter_code
_entity_poly.pdbx_strand_id
1 'polypeptide(L)'
;MTSDKALLPLGALMLAVSVSGWAQTTIPVLTANPSLATQTVTGTRDRDAQTYQSGITSIGKVPVAAKDIPQSLTVVNDKLMHDQGKDSFKSALENVIGITFEAGEGGRVGDNIRLRGFSAAGDIYLDGVRDIAQYNRDTFNYDRVEVLRGAASMLFGRGSTGGIINQVSKQPRLITEHEVNATVGTNNYLRLQGDFNFKLEGDAALRINAMTTDSNGRGDNASAETHRRGLALDYRYGIGTADEFAIGVYHLEYNDKPDWGFGWFDSRPAAAPTNKFWYGLSSDYQKDSADAVTLSHTHRWGDGSSLKTSLRDGYYARDLRATQASFAAGTTLANLNANTVVNRGASSAGNAKAGKEHHTFLQTDYLTSTQWFGRKNSILVGAEYAVEKSKRFDYPFLALANGGPAKPATTVGNPNTAGIGGNMTQRLVTQFQANTLGIYAQDTIDITPYWKLVGGLRLDHFKGDYQRPGSPAPNNTSLSRSDSLLSKRLGLMYQPTDEVSYYVA
;
A
#
# COMPACT_ATOMS: atom_id res chain seq x y z
N MET A 1 29.13 -21.25 -9.65
CA MET A 1 28.40 -22.04 -8.65
C MET A 1 26.97 -21.57 -8.70
N THR A 2 26.18 -22.28 -9.46
CA THR A 2 24.75 -22.06 -9.70
C THR A 2 23.97 -22.73 -8.58
N SER A 3 23.24 -21.95 -7.77
CA SER A 3 22.29 -22.49 -6.82
C SER A 3 20.90 -22.49 -7.48
N ASP A 4 20.50 -23.63 -7.97
CA ASP A 4 19.14 -23.93 -8.40
C ASP A 4 18.20 -23.85 -7.18
N LYS A 5 17.40 -22.81 -7.11
CA LYS A 5 16.24 -22.80 -6.21
C LYS A 5 15.10 -23.54 -6.88
N ALA A 6 14.81 -24.71 -6.38
CA ALA A 6 13.64 -25.50 -6.78
C ALA A 6 12.36 -24.72 -6.47
N LEU A 7 11.68 -24.25 -7.49
CA LEU A 7 10.31 -23.73 -7.44
C LEU A 7 9.36 -24.93 -7.27
N LEU A 8 8.78 -25.09 -6.10
CA LEU A 8 7.62 -25.96 -5.91
C LEU A 8 6.43 -25.35 -6.69
N PRO A 9 5.78 -26.10 -7.55
CA PRO A 9 4.64 -25.59 -8.30
C PRO A 9 3.44 -25.42 -7.36
N LEU A 10 2.97 -24.19 -7.23
CA LEU A 10 1.76 -23.80 -6.47
C LEU A 10 0.46 -24.49 -6.96
N GLY A 11 0.53 -25.22 -8.04
CA GLY A 11 -0.61 -25.92 -8.64
C GLY A 11 -1.12 -27.13 -7.87
N ALA A 12 -0.39 -27.66 -6.89
CA ALA A 12 -0.75 -28.90 -6.20
C ALA A 12 -1.67 -28.72 -4.97
N LEU A 13 -1.90 -27.47 -4.50
CA LEU A 13 -2.72 -27.20 -3.32
C LEU A 13 -4.22 -26.97 -3.59
N MET A 14 -4.62 -26.89 -4.85
CA MET A 14 -5.99 -26.52 -5.25
C MET A 14 -6.96 -27.71 -5.46
N LEU A 15 -6.55 -28.95 -5.25
CA LEU A 15 -7.35 -30.12 -5.65
C LEU A 15 -7.98 -30.93 -4.51
N ALA A 16 -8.04 -30.43 -3.29
CA ALA A 16 -8.60 -31.17 -2.16
C ALA A 16 -9.64 -30.39 -1.33
N VAL A 17 -10.57 -29.66 -1.96
CA VAL A 17 -11.75 -29.13 -1.24
C VAL A 17 -13.01 -29.68 -1.88
N SER A 18 -13.52 -30.76 -1.31
CA SER A 18 -14.86 -31.26 -1.58
C SER A 18 -15.90 -30.32 -0.98
N VAL A 19 -16.79 -29.82 -1.80
CA VAL A 19 -17.94 -29.00 -1.44
C VAL A 19 -18.87 -29.81 -0.55
N SER A 20 -19.01 -29.43 0.72
CA SER A 20 -20.03 -29.96 1.65
C SER A 20 -21.13 -28.94 1.83
N GLY A 21 -22.35 -29.42 1.63
CA GLY A 21 -23.58 -28.64 1.47
C GLY A 21 -23.99 -27.77 2.67
N TRP A 22 -24.80 -26.81 2.34
CA TRP A 22 -25.49 -25.84 3.19
C TRP A 22 -26.51 -26.55 4.12
N ALA A 23 -26.35 -26.33 5.44
CA ALA A 23 -27.40 -26.62 6.39
C ALA A 23 -27.82 -25.32 7.07
N GLN A 24 -29.08 -24.90 6.83
CA GLN A 24 -29.73 -23.84 7.57
C GLN A 24 -30.05 -24.31 8.99
N THR A 25 -29.55 -23.64 10.00
CA THR A 25 -29.95 -23.82 11.39
C THR A 25 -30.73 -22.58 11.85
N THR A 26 -31.97 -22.80 12.26
CA THR A 26 -32.87 -21.83 12.91
C THR A 26 -32.41 -21.50 14.32
N ILE A 27 -32.30 -20.21 14.63
CA ILE A 27 -31.89 -19.68 15.96
C ILE A 27 -33.14 -19.53 16.86
N PRO A 28 -33.11 -20.04 18.11
CA PRO A 28 -34.18 -19.75 19.07
C PRO A 28 -34.01 -18.36 19.71
N VAL A 29 -35.12 -17.65 19.83
CA VAL A 29 -35.23 -16.35 20.50
C VAL A 29 -35.13 -16.53 22.01
N LEU A 30 -34.12 -15.95 22.66
CA LEU A 30 -33.98 -15.86 24.10
C LEU A 30 -34.41 -14.47 24.60
N THR A 31 -35.34 -14.46 25.53
CA THR A 31 -35.87 -13.29 26.24
C THR A 31 -34.84 -12.70 27.21
N ALA A 32 -34.61 -11.39 27.15
CA ALA A 32 -33.60 -10.67 27.90
C ALA A 32 -34.06 -10.31 29.33
N ASN A 33 -33.15 -10.47 30.28
CA ASN A 33 -33.17 -9.81 31.59
C ASN A 33 -32.12 -8.67 31.60
N PRO A 34 -32.41 -7.49 32.15
CA PRO A 34 -31.49 -6.36 32.11
C PRO A 34 -30.50 -6.42 33.26
N SER A 35 -29.30 -6.86 33.01
CA SER A 35 -28.13 -6.55 33.83
C SER A 35 -27.19 -5.65 33.00
N LEU A 36 -26.69 -4.60 33.61
CA LEU A 36 -25.73 -3.64 33.03
C LEU A 36 -24.57 -4.40 32.37
N ALA A 37 -24.64 -4.53 31.06
CA ALA A 37 -23.64 -5.23 30.28
C ALA A 37 -22.43 -4.33 30.09
N THR A 38 -21.29 -4.80 30.56
CA THR A 38 -19.98 -4.41 30.02
C THR A 38 -20.07 -4.44 28.49
N GLN A 39 -19.98 -3.29 27.85
CA GLN A 39 -19.89 -3.25 26.39
C GLN A 39 -18.55 -3.86 25.99
N THR A 40 -18.53 -5.15 25.82
CA THR A 40 -17.51 -5.81 25.05
C THR A 40 -17.77 -5.40 23.59
N VAL A 41 -16.89 -4.58 23.03
CA VAL A 41 -16.89 -4.29 21.59
C VAL A 41 -16.39 -5.57 20.91
N THR A 42 -17.27 -6.55 20.79
CA THR A 42 -17.10 -7.67 19.87
C THR A 42 -17.25 -7.07 18.49
N GLY A 43 -16.16 -7.13 17.71
CA GLY A 43 -16.11 -6.53 16.39
C GLY A 43 -17.30 -6.97 15.53
N THR A 44 -18.14 -6.03 15.19
CA THR A 44 -19.31 -6.18 14.30
C THR A 44 -18.84 -6.28 12.85
N ARG A 45 -17.97 -7.22 12.53
CA ARG A 45 -17.39 -7.34 11.21
C ARG A 45 -18.34 -7.97 10.18
N ASP A 46 -19.33 -8.75 10.64
CA ASP A 46 -20.34 -9.34 9.75
C ASP A 46 -21.29 -8.29 9.13
N ARG A 47 -21.40 -7.11 9.74
CA ARG A 47 -22.11 -5.98 9.12
C ARG A 47 -21.27 -5.26 8.08
N ASP A 48 -19.96 -5.10 8.34
CA ASP A 48 -19.05 -4.37 7.45
C ASP A 48 -18.80 -5.13 6.13
N ALA A 49 -18.80 -6.46 6.15
CA ALA A 49 -18.66 -7.29 4.97
C ALA A 49 -19.82 -7.17 3.97
N GLN A 50 -20.99 -6.70 4.41
CA GLN A 50 -22.20 -6.57 3.57
C GLN A 50 -22.63 -5.14 3.29
N THR A 51 -21.97 -4.15 3.85
CA THR A 51 -22.31 -2.73 3.68
C THR A 51 -21.13 -1.92 3.16
N TYR A 52 -21.43 -0.77 2.54
CA TYR A 52 -20.40 0.21 2.15
C TYR A 52 -20.06 1.18 3.28
N GLN A 53 -20.72 1.06 4.44
CA GLN A 53 -20.46 1.93 5.57
C GLN A 53 -19.15 1.55 6.25
N SER A 54 -18.39 2.55 6.64
CA SER A 54 -17.22 2.36 7.47
C SER A 54 -17.66 2.04 8.90
N GLY A 55 -17.17 0.94 9.43
CA GLY A 55 -17.32 0.59 10.83
C GLY A 55 -16.36 1.38 11.73
N ILE A 56 -15.76 0.67 12.67
CA ILE A 56 -14.71 1.21 13.53
C ILE A 56 -13.41 1.31 12.75
N THR A 57 -12.78 2.49 12.82
CA THR A 57 -11.43 2.73 12.30
C THR A 57 -10.41 2.77 13.43
N SER A 58 -9.21 2.35 13.15
CA SER A 58 -8.04 2.49 14.05
C SER A 58 -7.00 3.46 13.50
N ILE A 59 -7.36 4.23 12.47
CA ILE A 59 -6.41 5.19 11.85
C ILE A 59 -5.89 6.23 12.83
N GLY A 60 -6.67 6.56 13.87
CA GLY A 60 -6.23 7.42 14.96
C GLY A 60 -5.40 6.70 16.04
N LYS A 61 -4.98 5.46 15.81
CA LYS A 61 -4.34 4.54 16.79
C LYS A 61 -5.25 4.14 17.95
N VAL A 62 -6.46 4.68 18.02
CA VAL A 62 -7.53 4.34 18.95
C VAL A 62 -8.70 3.78 18.14
N PRO A 63 -9.27 2.61 18.48
CA PRO A 63 -10.46 2.11 17.79
C PRO A 63 -11.67 2.99 18.09
N VAL A 64 -12.12 3.77 17.10
CA VAL A 64 -13.27 4.68 17.23
C VAL A 64 -14.11 4.69 15.95
N ALA A 65 -15.36 5.15 16.04
CA ALA A 65 -16.15 5.42 14.86
C ALA A 65 -15.53 6.59 14.05
N ALA A 66 -15.71 6.58 12.73
CA ALA A 66 -15.18 7.63 11.85
C ALA A 66 -15.62 9.03 12.26
N LYS A 67 -16.84 9.17 12.80
CA LYS A 67 -17.40 10.43 13.33
C LYS A 67 -16.65 10.99 14.54
N ASP A 68 -15.92 10.16 15.28
CA ASP A 68 -15.16 10.54 16.47
C ASP A 68 -13.72 11.03 16.15
N ILE A 69 -13.41 11.16 14.88
CA ILE A 69 -12.12 11.69 14.40
C ILE A 69 -12.34 13.12 13.92
N PRO A 70 -11.69 14.15 14.54
CA PRO A 70 -11.83 15.54 14.10
C PRO A 70 -10.96 15.84 12.87
N GLN A 71 -11.11 15.03 11.83
CA GLN A 71 -10.48 15.16 10.51
C GLN A 71 -11.34 14.47 9.46
N SER A 72 -11.21 14.91 8.21
CA SER A 72 -11.90 14.27 7.10
C SER A 72 -11.31 12.89 6.84
N LEU A 73 -12.10 11.86 7.00
CA LEU A 73 -11.76 10.46 6.75
C LEU A 73 -12.61 9.90 5.61
N THR A 74 -11.98 9.16 4.71
CA THR A 74 -12.67 8.27 3.76
C THR A 74 -12.19 6.85 3.98
N VAL A 75 -13.12 5.91 4.01
CA VAL A 75 -12.84 4.48 4.09
C VAL A 75 -13.37 3.81 2.84
N VAL A 76 -12.51 3.07 2.15
CA VAL A 76 -12.84 2.21 1.02
C VAL A 76 -12.72 0.77 1.53
N ASN A 77 -13.85 0.13 1.81
CA ASN A 77 -13.86 -1.21 2.38
C ASN A 77 -13.74 -2.30 1.31
N ASP A 78 -13.48 -3.55 1.74
CA ASP A 78 -13.30 -4.72 0.88
C ASP A 78 -14.50 -4.91 -0.07
N LYS A 79 -15.74 -4.82 0.44
CA LYS A 79 -16.93 -4.94 -0.38
C LYS A 79 -16.98 -3.91 -1.51
N LEU A 80 -16.67 -2.65 -1.23
CA LEU A 80 -16.66 -1.61 -2.26
C LEU A 80 -15.54 -1.85 -3.30
N MET A 81 -14.36 -2.29 -2.86
CA MET A 81 -13.26 -2.65 -3.76
C MET A 81 -13.65 -3.82 -4.66
N HIS A 82 -14.22 -4.86 -4.08
CA HIS A 82 -14.68 -6.05 -4.81
C HIS A 82 -15.77 -5.71 -5.83
N ASP A 83 -16.84 -5.02 -5.42
CA ASP A 83 -17.98 -4.68 -6.28
C ASP A 83 -17.59 -3.73 -7.44
N GLN A 84 -16.53 -2.95 -7.27
CA GLN A 84 -15.98 -2.08 -8.31
C GLN A 84 -14.83 -2.72 -9.11
N GLY A 85 -14.45 -3.96 -8.83
CA GLY A 85 -13.34 -4.63 -9.48
C GLY A 85 -11.98 -3.93 -9.29
N LYS A 86 -11.72 -3.39 -8.07
CA LYS A 86 -10.50 -2.68 -7.73
C LYS A 86 -9.44 -3.64 -7.23
N ASP A 87 -8.51 -4.02 -8.09
CA ASP A 87 -7.47 -5.02 -7.83
C ASP A 87 -6.10 -4.42 -7.47
N SER A 88 -5.95 -3.11 -7.52
CA SER A 88 -4.73 -2.41 -7.15
C SER A 88 -5.01 -1.27 -6.17
N PHE A 89 -3.99 -0.92 -5.39
CA PHE A 89 -4.08 0.20 -4.44
C PHE A 89 -4.47 1.53 -5.12
N LYS A 90 -3.91 1.82 -6.30
CA LYS A 90 -4.29 2.99 -7.08
C LYS A 90 -5.74 2.96 -7.49
N SER A 91 -6.22 1.82 -8.03
CA SER A 91 -7.61 1.71 -8.47
C SER A 91 -8.60 1.84 -7.31
N ALA A 92 -8.27 1.34 -6.12
CA ALA A 92 -9.07 1.53 -4.91
C ALA A 92 -9.22 3.01 -4.52
N LEU A 93 -8.23 3.84 -4.85
CA LEU A 93 -8.18 5.26 -4.49
C LEU A 93 -8.69 6.22 -5.59
N GLU A 94 -9.04 5.73 -6.78
CA GLU A 94 -9.44 6.56 -7.93
C GLU A 94 -10.61 7.50 -7.65
N ASN A 95 -11.55 7.07 -6.82
CA ASN A 95 -12.74 7.84 -6.48
C ASN A 95 -12.62 8.60 -5.14
N VAL A 96 -11.43 8.60 -4.52
CA VAL A 96 -11.22 9.28 -3.25
C VAL A 96 -10.88 10.75 -3.49
N ILE A 97 -11.70 11.64 -2.96
CA ILE A 97 -11.52 13.10 -3.13
C ILE A 97 -10.17 13.56 -2.56
N GLY A 98 -9.48 14.41 -3.31
CA GLY A 98 -8.20 15.00 -2.91
C GLY A 98 -6.98 14.13 -3.20
N ILE A 99 -7.17 12.98 -3.85
CA ILE A 99 -6.09 12.14 -4.37
C ILE A 99 -5.88 12.42 -5.86
N THR A 100 -4.61 12.49 -6.24
CA THR A 100 -4.17 12.51 -7.64
C THR A 100 -2.96 11.59 -7.79
N PHE A 101 -2.76 11.06 -8.99
CA PHE A 101 -1.68 10.13 -9.28
C PHE A 101 -0.59 10.83 -10.09
N GLU A 102 0.67 10.50 -9.80
CA GLU A 102 1.80 10.96 -10.59
C GLU A 102 1.72 10.41 -12.02
N ALA A 103 2.18 11.22 -12.97
CA ALA A 103 2.24 10.86 -14.38
C ALA A 103 3.64 10.36 -14.79
N GLY A 104 3.75 9.85 -16.02
CA GLY A 104 5.01 9.37 -16.60
C GLY A 104 5.61 8.21 -15.80
N GLU A 105 6.89 8.25 -15.54
CA GLU A 105 7.59 7.21 -14.75
C GLU A 105 7.01 7.12 -13.33
N GLY A 106 6.80 8.26 -12.66
CA GLY A 106 6.23 8.30 -11.32
C GLY A 106 4.84 7.69 -11.22
N GLY A 107 4.07 7.71 -12.31
CA GLY A 107 2.75 7.07 -12.36
C GLY A 107 2.77 5.57 -12.59
N ARG A 108 3.92 5.00 -12.96
CA ARG A 108 4.01 3.59 -13.36
C ARG A 108 4.83 2.72 -12.41
N VAL A 109 5.75 3.31 -11.70
CA VAL A 109 6.69 2.62 -10.82
C VAL A 109 6.41 2.99 -9.38
N GLY A 110 5.83 2.06 -8.64
CA GLY A 110 5.35 2.27 -7.28
C GLY A 110 4.07 3.11 -7.24
N ASP A 111 3.49 3.21 -6.05
CA ASP A 111 2.26 3.96 -5.84
C ASP A 111 2.57 5.42 -5.49
N ASN A 112 3.01 6.19 -6.49
CA ASN A 112 3.29 7.60 -6.33
C ASN A 112 1.99 8.41 -6.38
N ILE A 113 1.55 8.82 -5.22
CA ILE A 113 0.26 9.47 -4.98
C ILE A 113 0.49 10.87 -4.42
N ARG A 114 -0.36 11.82 -4.80
CA ARG A 114 -0.49 13.12 -4.15
C ARG A 114 -1.80 13.17 -3.38
N LEU A 115 -1.72 13.59 -2.15
CA LEU A 115 -2.88 13.84 -1.31
C LEU A 115 -2.98 15.35 -1.01
N ARG A 116 -4.06 15.97 -1.47
CA ARG A 116 -4.26 17.44 -1.40
C ARG A 116 -3.11 18.26 -1.99
N GLY A 117 -2.50 17.75 -3.08
CA GLY A 117 -1.37 18.38 -3.76
C GLY A 117 0.01 18.07 -3.18
N PHE A 118 0.10 17.50 -1.97
CA PHE A 118 1.37 17.07 -1.36
C PHE A 118 1.71 15.63 -1.76
N SER A 119 3.00 15.35 -1.94
CA SER A 119 3.44 13.97 -2.19
C SER A 119 3.14 13.10 -0.97
N ALA A 120 2.47 11.98 -1.18
CA ALA A 120 2.15 10.99 -0.16
C ALA A 120 3.13 9.79 -0.17
N ALA A 121 4.26 9.88 -0.88
CA ALA A 121 5.23 8.78 -0.96
C ALA A 121 5.79 8.35 0.41
N GLY A 122 5.84 9.26 1.38
CA GLY A 122 6.25 8.99 2.76
C GLY A 122 5.08 8.78 3.74
N ASP A 123 3.83 8.81 3.26
CA ASP A 123 2.62 8.91 4.07
C ASP A 123 1.66 7.73 3.83
N ILE A 124 2.21 6.63 3.34
CA ILE A 124 1.51 5.34 3.19
C ILE A 124 1.84 4.47 4.39
N TYR A 125 0.82 3.81 4.93
CA TYR A 125 0.88 2.94 6.10
C TYR A 125 0.22 1.60 5.81
N LEU A 126 0.65 0.57 6.50
CA LEU A 126 0.02 -0.74 6.54
C LEU A 126 -0.19 -1.15 8.01
N ASP A 127 -1.45 -1.36 8.38
CA ASP A 127 -1.87 -1.68 9.75
C ASP A 127 -1.39 -0.66 10.80
N GLY A 128 -1.33 0.62 10.40
CA GLY A 128 -0.86 1.73 11.23
C GLY A 128 0.66 1.87 11.34
N VAL A 129 1.43 0.97 10.73
CA VAL A 129 2.89 1.03 10.64
C VAL A 129 3.28 1.61 9.27
N ARG A 130 4.30 2.47 9.24
CA ARG A 130 4.75 3.14 8.02
C ARG A 130 5.19 2.14 6.95
N ASP A 131 4.71 2.32 5.71
CA ASP A 131 5.00 1.47 4.55
C ASP A 131 5.42 2.35 3.35
N ILE A 132 6.63 2.88 3.42
CA ILE A 132 7.15 3.89 2.49
C ILE A 132 7.92 3.32 1.31
N ALA A 133 8.12 2.02 1.25
CA ALA A 133 8.85 1.39 0.14
C ALA A 133 8.14 1.63 -1.20
N GLN A 134 8.94 1.82 -2.23
CA GLN A 134 8.43 2.10 -3.56
C GLN A 134 8.18 0.80 -4.33
N TYR A 135 6.97 0.27 -4.23
CA TYR A 135 6.46 -0.87 -4.99
C TYR A 135 4.99 -0.65 -5.36
N ASN A 136 4.48 -1.42 -6.31
CA ASN A 136 3.06 -1.41 -6.64
C ASN A 136 2.32 -2.35 -5.70
N ARG A 137 1.25 -1.87 -5.06
CA ARG A 137 0.47 -2.61 -4.07
C ARG A 137 -0.78 -3.20 -4.70
N ASP A 138 -1.21 -4.34 -4.19
CA ASP A 138 -2.41 -5.06 -4.60
C ASP A 138 -3.40 -5.14 -3.42
N THR A 139 -4.69 -5.23 -3.72
CA THR A 139 -5.77 -5.23 -2.72
C THR A 139 -6.12 -6.62 -2.19
N PHE A 140 -5.44 -7.68 -2.62
CA PHE A 140 -5.85 -9.07 -2.38
C PHE A 140 -6.02 -9.47 -0.90
N ASN A 141 -5.31 -8.79 0.01
CA ASN A 141 -5.40 -9.03 1.44
C ASN A 141 -5.92 -7.84 2.24
N TYR A 142 -6.53 -6.83 1.58
CA TYR A 142 -7.05 -5.66 2.28
C TYR A 142 -8.47 -5.90 2.79
N ASP A 143 -8.69 -5.50 4.03
CA ASP A 143 -9.99 -5.32 4.63
C ASP A 143 -10.58 -3.96 4.22
N ARG A 144 -9.73 -2.95 4.19
CA ARG A 144 -10.08 -1.59 3.77
C ARG A 144 -8.85 -0.73 3.53
N VAL A 145 -9.08 0.39 2.85
CA VAL A 145 -8.11 1.49 2.75
C VAL A 145 -8.72 2.72 3.42
N GLU A 146 -7.99 3.33 4.32
CA GLU A 146 -8.39 4.51 5.09
C GLU A 146 -7.58 5.72 4.62
N VAL A 147 -8.23 6.83 4.28
CA VAL A 147 -7.59 8.07 3.83
C VAL A 147 -7.95 9.19 4.79
N LEU A 148 -7.02 9.54 5.65
CA LEU A 148 -7.12 10.66 6.60
C LEU A 148 -6.53 11.90 5.96
N ARG A 149 -7.31 12.96 5.80
CA ARG A 149 -6.88 14.20 5.14
C ARG A 149 -6.55 15.29 6.15
N GLY A 150 -5.56 16.11 5.81
CA GLY A 150 -5.07 17.18 6.67
C GLY A 150 -3.85 16.76 7.48
N ALA A 151 -3.28 17.70 8.24
CA ALA A 151 -2.06 17.45 8.99
C ALA A 151 -2.24 16.31 10.02
N ALA A 152 -1.43 15.27 9.88
CA ALA A 152 -1.48 14.06 10.72
C ALA A 152 -0.16 13.78 11.45
N SER A 153 0.79 14.69 11.40
CA SER A 153 2.15 14.52 11.93
C SER A 153 2.18 14.18 13.43
N MET A 154 1.19 14.64 14.20
CA MET A 154 1.13 14.35 15.64
C MET A 154 0.93 12.84 15.90
N LEU A 155 0.17 12.13 15.08
CA LEU A 155 -0.04 10.68 15.23
C LEU A 155 0.98 9.84 14.44
N PHE A 156 1.44 10.36 13.30
CA PHE A 156 2.17 9.57 12.30
C PHE A 156 3.61 10.04 12.06
N GLY A 157 4.05 11.10 12.76
CA GLY A 157 5.40 11.62 12.68
C GLY A 157 5.69 12.44 11.44
N ARG A 158 6.94 12.50 11.04
CA ARG A 158 7.44 13.33 9.94
C ARG A 158 6.67 13.11 8.64
N GLY A 159 6.47 14.16 7.86
CA GLY A 159 5.62 14.15 6.67
C GLY A 159 4.17 14.42 7.03
N SER A 160 3.25 13.70 6.40
CA SER A 160 1.81 13.70 6.71
C SER A 160 1.14 15.09 6.61
N THR A 161 1.64 15.94 5.70
CA THR A 161 1.12 17.30 5.49
C THR A 161 -0.24 17.30 4.80
N GLY A 162 -0.37 16.51 3.73
CA GLY A 162 -1.63 16.31 3.01
C GLY A 162 -2.60 15.40 3.74
N GLY A 163 -2.06 14.53 4.57
CA GLY A 163 -2.74 13.45 5.28
C GLY A 163 -1.95 12.15 5.21
N ILE A 164 -2.62 11.04 5.49
CA ILE A 164 -2.06 9.69 5.37
C ILE A 164 -3.03 8.73 4.68
N ILE A 165 -2.48 7.66 4.12
CA ILE A 165 -3.24 6.56 3.53
C ILE A 165 -2.83 5.29 4.27
N ASN A 166 -3.78 4.65 4.95
CA ASN A 166 -3.55 3.43 5.72
C ASN A 166 -4.24 2.25 5.07
N GLN A 167 -3.49 1.23 4.76
CA GLN A 167 -3.98 -0.06 4.31
C GLN A 167 -4.24 -0.92 5.55
N VAL A 168 -5.39 -1.53 5.65
CA VAL A 168 -5.73 -2.42 6.76
C VAL A 168 -5.85 -3.84 6.23
N SER A 169 -5.04 -4.73 6.76
CA SER A 169 -5.02 -6.13 6.36
C SER A 169 -6.21 -6.90 6.91
N LYS A 170 -6.69 -7.89 6.14
CA LYS A 170 -7.63 -8.90 6.61
C LYS A 170 -6.99 -9.69 7.75
N GLN A 171 -7.72 -9.78 8.88
CA GLN A 171 -7.23 -10.45 10.09
C GLN A 171 -7.95 -11.78 10.33
N PRO A 172 -7.30 -12.78 10.97
CA PRO A 172 -7.94 -14.01 11.40
C PRO A 172 -9.10 -13.76 12.36
N ARG A 173 -10.16 -14.58 12.23
CA ARG A 173 -11.37 -14.56 13.05
C ARG A 173 -11.65 -15.94 13.62
N LEU A 174 -12.34 -16.02 14.76
CA LEU A 174 -12.72 -17.28 15.40
C LEU A 174 -13.92 -17.97 14.70
N ILE A 175 -13.91 -17.95 13.39
CA ILE A 175 -14.84 -18.67 12.50
C ILE A 175 -14.05 -19.37 11.40
N THR A 176 -14.62 -20.38 10.76
CA THR A 176 -14.06 -20.97 9.55
C THR A 176 -14.87 -20.51 8.36
N GLU A 177 -14.22 -19.81 7.43
CA GLU A 177 -14.85 -19.20 6.27
C GLU A 177 -13.84 -19.14 5.12
N HIS A 178 -14.29 -19.49 3.93
CA HIS A 178 -13.43 -19.54 2.76
C HIS A 178 -14.13 -18.88 1.58
N GLU A 179 -13.37 -18.10 0.82
CA GLU A 179 -13.85 -17.46 -0.39
C GLU A 179 -12.82 -17.66 -1.51
N VAL A 180 -13.29 -18.00 -2.70
CA VAL A 180 -12.46 -18.08 -3.91
C VAL A 180 -13.14 -17.27 -5.01
N ASN A 181 -12.41 -16.32 -5.56
CA ASN A 181 -12.86 -15.46 -6.64
C ASN A 181 -12.05 -15.74 -7.90
N ALA A 182 -12.74 -15.88 -9.03
CA ALA A 182 -12.13 -15.98 -10.34
C ALA A 182 -12.70 -14.88 -11.24
N THR A 183 -11.82 -14.06 -11.80
CA THR A 183 -12.19 -12.99 -12.72
C THR A 183 -11.53 -13.24 -14.06
N VAL A 184 -12.32 -13.24 -15.13
CA VAL A 184 -11.85 -13.34 -16.52
C VAL A 184 -12.24 -12.08 -17.29
N GLY A 185 -11.42 -11.69 -18.25
CA GLY A 185 -11.66 -10.49 -19.02
C GLY A 185 -11.02 -10.52 -20.41
N THR A 186 -11.13 -9.41 -21.10
CA THR A 186 -10.44 -9.20 -22.38
C THR A 186 -8.93 -9.20 -22.20
N ASN A 187 -8.17 -9.37 -23.27
CA ASN A 187 -6.72 -9.43 -23.28
C ASN A 187 -6.15 -10.56 -22.39
N ASN A 188 -6.80 -11.71 -22.40
CA ASN A 188 -6.44 -12.90 -21.60
C ASN A 188 -6.32 -12.60 -20.10
N TYR A 189 -7.11 -11.62 -19.60
CA TYR A 189 -7.13 -11.33 -18.18
C TYR A 189 -7.71 -12.52 -17.41
N LEU A 190 -6.91 -13.04 -16.49
CA LEU A 190 -7.29 -14.03 -15.50
C LEU A 190 -6.77 -13.62 -14.14
N ARG A 191 -7.67 -13.47 -13.18
CA ARG A 191 -7.31 -13.28 -11.76
C ARG A 191 -7.97 -14.35 -10.93
N LEU A 192 -7.17 -15.06 -10.16
CA LEU A 192 -7.64 -15.98 -9.12
C LEU A 192 -7.24 -15.43 -7.77
N GLN A 193 -8.17 -15.40 -6.84
CA GLN A 193 -7.96 -14.91 -5.48
C GLN A 193 -8.63 -15.84 -4.49
N GLY A 194 -7.91 -16.22 -3.43
CA GLY A 194 -8.42 -17.01 -2.32
C GLY A 194 -8.26 -16.28 -1.01
N ASP A 195 -9.27 -16.36 -0.16
CA ASP A 195 -9.30 -15.88 1.22
C ASP A 195 -9.81 -17.01 2.11
N PHE A 196 -8.92 -17.56 2.91
CA PHE A 196 -9.19 -18.75 3.73
C PHE A 196 -8.96 -18.40 5.19
N ASN A 197 -10.01 -18.36 5.98
CA ASN A 197 -9.96 -18.17 7.42
C ASN A 197 -10.29 -19.48 8.13
N PHE A 198 -9.38 -19.96 8.96
CA PHE A 198 -9.50 -21.19 9.71
C PHE A 198 -9.54 -20.85 11.21
N LYS A 199 -10.67 -21.14 11.87
CA LYS A 199 -10.67 -21.23 13.32
C LYS A 199 -9.88 -22.48 13.73
N LEU A 200 -8.92 -22.30 14.61
CA LEU A 200 -8.14 -23.37 15.20
C LEU A 200 -8.66 -23.71 16.59
N GLU A 201 -7.98 -24.62 17.30
CA GLU A 201 -8.32 -24.99 18.66
C GLU A 201 -8.14 -23.81 19.63
N GLY A 202 -9.04 -23.67 20.58
CA GLY A 202 -9.04 -22.57 21.54
C GLY A 202 -9.36 -21.21 20.89
N ASP A 203 -8.63 -20.17 21.30
CA ASP A 203 -8.77 -18.79 20.83
C ASP A 203 -7.75 -18.45 19.75
N ALA A 204 -7.46 -19.41 18.87
CA ALA A 204 -6.53 -19.25 17.76
C ALA A 204 -7.23 -19.30 16.41
N ALA A 205 -6.67 -18.57 15.44
CA ALA A 205 -7.09 -18.63 14.06
C ALA A 205 -5.94 -18.33 13.10
N LEU A 206 -6.05 -18.86 11.88
CA LEU A 206 -5.14 -18.62 10.77
C LEU A 206 -5.95 -18.07 9.59
N ARG A 207 -5.46 -16.99 8.96
CA ARG A 207 -5.99 -16.50 7.68
C ARG A 207 -4.92 -16.54 6.61
N ILE A 208 -5.31 -17.03 5.44
CA ILE A 208 -4.45 -17.14 4.27
C ILE A 208 -5.14 -16.40 3.13
N ASN A 209 -4.47 -15.39 2.60
CA ASN A 209 -4.87 -14.74 1.36
C ASN A 209 -3.84 -15.03 0.28
N ALA A 210 -4.30 -15.47 -0.90
CA ALA A 210 -3.43 -15.74 -2.04
C ALA A 210 -4.04 -15.19 -3.32
N MET A 211 -3.20 -14.72 -4.24
CA MET A 211 -3.68 -14.29 -5.55
C MET A 211 -2.67 -14.59 -6.66
N THR A 212 -3.19 -14.79 -7.86
CA THR A 212 -2.44 -14.68 -9.11
C THR A 212 -3.23 -13.86 -10.11
N THR A 213 -2.54 -13.02 -10.87
CA THR A 213 -3.13 -12.25 -11.98
C THR A 213 -2.22 -12.35 -13.18
N ASP A 214 -2.80 -12.73 -14.30
CA ASP A 214 -2.15 -12.79 -15.60
C ASP A 214 -2.99 -12.02 -16.61
N SER A 215 -2.37 -11.19 -17.45
CA SER A 215 -3.06 -10.54 -18.56
C SER A 215 -2.08 -10.09 -19.62
N ASN A 216 -2.57 -10.00 -20.85
CA ASN A 216 -1.91 -9.27 -21.92
C ASN A 216 -2.41 -7.83 -21.88
N GLY A 217 -1.51 -6.87 -22.07
CA GLY A 217 -1.88 -5.49 -22.23
C GLY A 217 -2.40 -5.21 -23.62
N ARG A 218 -2.61 -3.93 -23.88
CA ARG A 218 -3.01 -3.44 -25.18
C ARG A 218 -1.89 -3.64 -26.21
N GLY A 219 -2.24 -4.04 -27.41
CA GLY A 219 -1.33 -4.12 -28.56
C GLY A 219 -1.75 -5.19 -29.56
N ASP A 220 -2.01 -4.77 -30.79
CA ASP A 220 -2.33 -5.69 -31.90
C ASP A 220 -1.08 -6.49 -32.38
N ASN A 221 0.13 -6.07 -31.98
CA ASN A 221 1.40 -6.65 -32.43
C ASN A 221 2.05 -7.58 -31.38
N ALA A 222 2.46 -7.04 -30.29
CA ALA A 222 2.94 -7.68 -29.09
C ALA A 222 2.43 -6.83 -27.93
N SER A 223 2.23 -7.42 -26.80
CA SER A 223 1.56 -6.72 -25.73
C SER A 223 2.50 -6.46 -24.54
N ALA A 224 2.20 -5.43 -23.81
CA ALA A 224 2.51 -5.41 -22.41
C ALA A 224 1.93 -6.68 -21.74
N GLU A 225 2.53 -7.13 -20.67
CA GLU A 225 2.09 -8.32 -19.96
C GLU A 225 2.06 -8.00 -18.46
N THR A 226 1.10 -8.58 -17.77
CA THR A 226 1.02 -8.50 -16.31
C THR A 226 1.08 -9.89 -15.72
N HIS A 227 2.02 -10.11 -14.82
CA HIS A 227 2.17 -11.35 -14.06
C HIS A 227 2.40 -11.00 -12.60
N ARG A 228 1.39 -11.25 -11.76
CA ARG A 228 1.40 -10.88 -10.35
C ARG A 228 1.03 -12.06 -9.48
N ARG A 229 1.71 -12.20 -8.36
CA ARG A 229 1.46 -13.23 -7.36
C ARG A 229 1.57 -12.63 -5.97
N GLY A 230 0.66 -13.00 -5.10
CA GLY A 230 0.64 -12.55 -3.73
C GLY A 230 0.27 -13.66 -2.77
N LEU A 231 0.88 -13.63 -1.59
CA LEU A 231 0.57 -14.50 -0.47
C LEU A 231 0.66 -13.70 0.83
N ALA A 232 -0.39 -13.74 1.62
CA ALA A 232 -0.40 -13.18 2.97
C ALA A 232 -0.92 -14.23 3.96
N LEU A 233 -0.19 -14.39 5.05
CA LEU A 233 -0.52 -15.29 6.15
C LEU A 233 -0.61 -14.44 7.41
N ASP A 234 -1.65 -14.62 8.21
CA ASP A 234 -1.76 -14.05 9.55
C ASP A 234 -2.23 -15.17 10.49
N TYR A 235 -1.43 -15.48 11.49
CA TYR A 235 -1.78 -16.38 12.59
C TYR A 235 -1.95 -15.58 13.86
N ARG A 236 -3.03 -15.82 14.58
CA ARG A 236 -3.31 -15.20 15.88
C ARG A 236 -3.64 -16.23 16.92
N TYR A 237 -3.14 -15.99 18.12
CA TYR A 237 -3.40 -16.77 19.32
C TYR A 237 -3.87 -15.85 20.45
N GLY A 238 -4.84 -16.32 21.24
CA GLY A 238 -5.43 -15.54 22.33
C GLY A 238 -6.38 -14.44 21.83
N ILE A 239 -7.07 -14.64 20.70
CA ILE A 239 -8.01 -13.67 20.14
C ILE A 239 -9.10 -13.35 21.15
N GLY A 240 -9.19 -12.05 21.53
CA GLY A 240 -10.19 -11.57 22.50
C GLY A 240 -9.86 -11.87 23.97
N THR A 241 -8.73 -12.48 24.26
CA THR A 241 -8.23 -12.71 25.64
C THR A 241 -7.36 -11.55 26.15
N ALA A 242 -6.84 -11.68 27.35
CA ALA A 242 -5.93 -10.68 27.93
C ALA A 242 -4.65 -10.52 27.09
N ASP A 243 -4.10 -11.61 26.61
CA ASP A 243 -2.89 -11.62 25.80
C ASP A 243 -3.18 -12.18 24.40
N GLU A 244 -3.04 -11.32 23.39
CA GLU A 244 -3.18 -11.69 21.98
C GLU A 244 -1.84 -11.52 21.26
N PHE A 245 -1.38 -12.60 20.65
CA PHE A 245 -0.16 -12.65 19.83
C PHE A 245 -0.52 -12.83 18.37
N ALA A 246 0.18 -12.12 17.50
CA ALA A 246 0.02 -12.30 16.05
C ALA A 246 1.38 -12.37 15.35
N ILE A 247 1.43 -13.23 14.32
CA ILE A 247 2.51 -13.28 13.33
C ILE A 247 1.92 -13.22 11.95
N GLY A 248 2.31 -12.17 11.19
CA GLY A 248 1.93 -11.97 9.80
C GLY A 248 3.13 -12.12 8.87
N VAL A 249 2.91 -12.76 7.73
CA VAL A 249 3.89 -12.85 6.63
C VAL A 249 3.21 -12.33 5.37
N TYR A 250 3.91 -11.48 4.65
CA TYR A 250 3.42 -10.89 3.40
C TYR A 250 4.46 -11.06 2.31
N HIS A 251 4.03 -11.56 1.16
CA HIS A 251 4.80 -11.67 -0.06
C HIS A 251 4.00 -11.17 -1.25
N LEU A 252 4.58 -10.29 -2.05
CA LEU A 252 4.01 -9.82 -3.31
C LEU A 252 5.11 -9.74 -4.35
N GLU A 253 4.86 -10.31 -5.54
CA GLU A 253 5.78 -10.31 -6.67
C GLU A 253 5.07 -9.86 -7.95
N TYR A 254 5.72 -8.95 -8.68
CA TYR A 254 5.34 -8.51 -10.01
C TYR A 254 6.47 -8.82 -11.00
N ASN A 255 6.12 -9.34 -12.16
CA ASN A 255 7.03 -9.57 -13.27
C ASN A 255 6.33 -9.17 -14.58
N ASP A 256 6.15 -7.86 -14.75
CA ASP A 256 5.37 -7.27 -15.82
C ASP A 256 6.26 -6.90 -17.02
N LYS A 257 5.70 -6.88 -18.22
CA LYS A 257 6.18 -6.07 -19.35
C LYS A 257 5.42 -4.74 -19.34
N PRO A 258 6.05 -3.64 -18.97
CA PRO A 258 5.33 -2.39 -18.71
C PRO A 258 4.79 -1.75 -20.00
N ASP A 259 3.58 -1.23 -19.96
CA ASP A 259 3.04 -0.33 -20.96
C ASP A 259 3.32 1.11 -20.57
N TRP A 260 4.22 1.79 -21.30
CA TRP A 260 4.54 3.20 -21.07
C TRP A 260 3.68 4.14 -21.92
N GLY A 261 2.62 3.61 -22.52
CA GLY A 261 1.66 4.38 -23.29
C GLY A 261 2.18 4.85 -24.64
N PHE A 262 1.60 5.89 -25.14
CA PHE A 262 1.86 6.49 -26.45
C PHE A 262 1.85 8.03 -26.37
N GLY A 263 2.29 8.68 -27.46
CA GLY A 263 2.53 10.11 -27.47
C GLY A 263 1.28 10.99 -27.33
N TRP A 264 1.51 12.23 -26.96
CA TRP A 264 0.51 13.27 -26.82
C TRP A 264 0.77 14.40 -27.82
N PHE A 265 -0.31 15.02 -28.31
CA PHE A 265 -0.29 16.25 -29.09
C PHE A 265 -1.27 17.24 -28.49
N ASP A 266 -0.88 18.51 -28.37
CA ASP A 266 -1.74 19.60 -27.92
C ASP A 266 -2.57 19.24 -26.65
N SER A 267 -1.90 18.65 -25.67
CA SER A 267 -2.52 18.19 -24.39
C SER A 267 -3.58 17.09 -24.56
N ARG A 268 -3.57 16.36 -25.65
CA ARG A 268 -4.43 15.18 -25.91
C ARG A 268 -3.61 13.94 -26.22
N PRO A 269 -4.10 12.75 -25.84
CA PRO A 269 -3.52 11.52 -26.31
C PRO A 269 -3.65 11.42 -27.84
N ALA A 270 -2.60 10.95 -28.50
CA ALA A 270 -2.70 10.63 -29.91
C ALA A 270 -3.71 9.51 -30.14
N ALA A 271 -4.68 9.72 -31.02
CA ALA A 271 -5.71 8.75 -31.34
C ALA A 271 -5.19 7.62 -32.25
N ALA A 272 -6.10 6.82 -32.79
CA ALA A 272 -5.75 5.79 -33.77
C ALA A 272 -4.91 6.37 -34.92
N PRO A 273 -3.91 5.65 -35.48
CA PRO A 273 -3.62 4.23 -35.14
C PRO A 273 -2.69 4.03 -33.94
N THR A 274 -2.21 5.09 -33.28
CA THR A 274 -1.16 5.03 -32.27
C THR A 274 -1.57 4.25 -31.01
N ASN A 275 -2.85 4.30 -30.67
CA ASN A 275 -3.39 3.64 -29.48
C ASN A 275 -3.62 2.13 -29.64
N LYS A 276 -3.40 1.58 -30.85
CA LYS A 276 -3.59 0.15 -31.13
C LYS A 276 -2.37 -0.70 -30.81
N PHE A 277 -1.19 -0.10 -30.76
CA PHE A 277 0.05 -0.82 -30.67
C PHE A 277 0.81 -0.55 -29.37
N TRP A 278 1.54 -1.56 -28.92
CA TRP A 278 2.54 -1.41 -27.90
C TRP A 278 3.89 -1.05 -28.53
N TYR A 279 4.54 0.01 -28.06
CA TYR A 279 5.79 0.51 -28.62
C TYR A 279 7.03 0.11 -27.82
N GLY A 280 6.87 -0.72 -26.78
CA GLY A 280 7.94 -1.27 -26.00
C GLY A 280 8.79 -2.30 -26.77
N LEU A 281 9.76 -2.88 -26.10
CA LEU A 281 10.64 -3.93 -26.58
C LEU A 281 10.42 -5.23 -25.79
N SER A 282 10.57 -6.38 -26.43
CA SER A 282 10.45 -7.68 -25.75
C SER A 282 11.46 -7.86 -24.61
N SER A 283 12.51 -7.03 -24.58
CA SER A 283 13.49 -6.95 -23.50
C SER A 283 13.08 -6.02 -22.34
N ASP A 284 11.94 -5.35 -22.42
CA ASP A 284 11.43 -4.52 -21.35
C ASP A 284 10.83 -5.40 -20.25
N TYR A 285 11.02 -4.97 -19.00
CA TYR A 285 10.48 -5.64 -17.81
C TYR A 285 10.28 -4.65 -16.67
N GLN A 286 9.39 -4.99 -15.77
CA GLN A 286 9.25 -4.40 -14.44
C GLN A 286 9.09 -5.52 -13.44
N LYS A 287 10.03 -5.66 -12.53
CA LYS A 287 10.05 -6.65 -11.46
C LYS A 287 10.03 -5.94 -10.14
N ASP A 288 8.98 -6.15 -9.38
CA ASP A 288 8.83 -5.62 -8.03
C ASP A 288 8.62 -6.79 -7.08
N SER A 289 9.21 -6.72 -5.88
CA SER A 289 8.90 -7.65 -4.79
C SER A 289 8.77 -6.89 -3.47
N ALA A 290 7.89 -7.39 -2.62
CA ALA A 290 7.71 -6.92 -1.26
C ALA A 290 7.56 -8.14 -0.34
N ASP A 291 8.48 -8.27 0.61
CA ASP A 291 8.52 -9.34 1.61
C ASP A 291 8.51 -8.69 2.98
N ALA A 292 7.58 -9.06 3.87
CA ALA A 292 7.53 -8.52 5.20
C ALA A 292 7.06 -9.57 6.23
N VAL A 293 7.59 -9.44 7.44
CA VAL A 293 7.12 -10.15 8.61
C VAL A 293 6.69 -9.13 9.66
N THR A 294 5.53 -9.37 10.25
CA THR A 294 5.00 -8.53 11.33
C THR A 294 4.71 -9.39 12.55
N LEU A 295 5.26 -9.01 13.69
CA LEU A 295 4.96 -9.62 14.98
C LEU A 295 4.20 -8.60 15.81
N SER A 296 3.14 -9.01 16.49
CA SER A 296 2.47 -8.13 17.44
C SER A 296 2.02 -8.86 18.69
N HIS A 297 2.01 -8.13 19.79
CA HIS A 297 1.46 -8.55 21.08
C HIS A 297 0.54 -7.44 21.58
N THR A 298 -0.65 -7.82 21.99
CA THR A 298 -1.60 -6.92 22.67
C THR A 298 -1.93 -7.49 24.03
N HIS A 299 -1.60 -6.77 25.08
CA HIS A 299 -2.05 -7.07 26.44
C HIS A 299 -3.23 -6.17 26.81
N ARG A 300 -4.30 -6.75 27.35
CA ARG A 300 -5.51 -6.05 27.80
C ARG A 300 -5.70 -6.31 29.30
N TRP A 301 -5.70 -5.23 30.06
CA TRP A 301 -5.98 -5.30 31.50
C TRP A 301 -7.49 -5.29 31.78
N GLY A 302 -7.86 -5.77 32.96
CA GLY A 302 -9.27 -5.84 33.37
C GLY A 302 -9.96 -4.49 33.58
N ASP A 303 -9.19 -3.39 33.65
CA ASP A 303 -9.70 -2.00 33.71
C ASP A 303 -10.02 -1.40 32.33
N GLY A 304 -9.87 -2.18 31.25
CA GLY A 304 -10.09 -1.75 29.89
C GLY A 304 -8.89 -1.05 29.23
N SER A 305 -7.77 -0.91 29.93
CA SER A 305 -6.54 -0.44 29.32
C SER A 305 -5.89 -1.51 28.45
N SER A 306 -5.04 -1.11 27.51
CA SER A 306 -4.32 -2.05 26.67
C SER A 306 -2.96 -1.51 26.24
N LEU A 307 -2.02 -2.41 26.02
CA LEU A 307 -0.71 -2.14 25.44
C LEU A 307 -0.54 -3.02 24.21
N LYS A 308 -0.37 -2.38 23.04
CA LYS A 308 -0.05 -3.08 21.80
C LYS A 308 1.37 -2.74 21.39
N THR A 309 2.18 -3.77 21.17
CA THR A 309 3.52 -3.64 20.58
C THR A 309 3.57 -4.38 19.26
N SER A 310 4.11 -3.74 18.23
CA SER A 310 4.25 -4.31 16.89
C SER A 310 5.67 -4.11 16.39
N LEU A 311 6.26 -5.17 15.86
CA LEU A 311 7.54 -5.16 15.16
C LEU A 311 7.29 -5.60 13.72
N ARG A 312 7.68 -4.78 12.74
CA ARG A 312 7.63 -5.12 11.32
C ARG A 312 9.01 -4.98 10.72
N ASP A 313 9.44 -6.02 10.02
CA ASP A 313 10.64 -6.02 9.20
C ASP A 313 10.27 -6.33 7.75
N GLY A 314 10.69 -5.49 6.82
CA GLY A 314 10.31 -5.61 5.41
C GLY A 314 11.48 -5.36 4.47
N TYR A 315 11.59 -6.22 3.46
CA TYR A 315 12.53 -6.12 2.37
C TYR A 315 11.79 -5.94 1.05
N TYR A 316 12.21 -4.93 0.29
CA TYR A 316 11.55 -4.54 -0.94
C TYR A 316 12.59 -4.39 -2.05
N ALA A 317 12.26 -4.89 -3.22
CA ALA A 317 13.13 -4.78 -4.38
C ALA A 317 12.30 -4.39 -5.60
N ARG A 318 12.91 -3.61 -6.47
CA ARG A 318 12.38 -3.32 -7.80
C ARG A 318 13.48 -3.31 -8.82
N ASP A 319 13.16 -3.71 -10.02
CA ASP A 319 14.05 -3.65 -11.17
C ASP A 319 13.23 -3.34 -12.42
N LEU A 320 13.55 -2.23 -13.06
CA LEU A 320 12.79 -1.71 -14.19
C LEU A 320 13.72 -1.50 -15.38
N ARG A 321 13.28 -2.00 -16.53
CA ARG A 321 13.74 -1.59 -17.83
C ARG A 321 12.52 -1.33 -18.71
N ALA A 322 12.35 -0.11 -19.17
CA ALA A 322 11.21 0.26 -19.98
C ALA A 322 11.60 1.11 -21.18
N THR A 323 10.77 1.07 -22.19
CA THR A 323 10.94 1.86 -23.41
C THR A 323 9.87 2.93 -23.48
N GLN A 324 10.28 4.18 -23.41
CA GLN A 324 9.40 5.32 -23.64
C GLN A 324 9.40 5.67 -25.11
N ALA A 325 8.22 5.65 -25.73
CA ALA A 325 8.03 6.08 -27.11
C ALA A 325 7.79 7.60 -27.18
N SER A 326 8.35 8.23 -28.21
CA SER A 326 8.09 9.62 -28.56
C SER A 326 8.04 9.77 -30.07
N PHE A 327 7.30 10.76 -30.56
CA PHE A 327 7.27 11.03 -32.01
C PHE A 327 8.53 11.76 -32.46
N ALA A 328 8.90 11.56 -33.71
CA ALA A 328 9.97 12.33 -34.33
C ALA A 328 9.63 13.84 -34.35
N ALA A 329 10.67 14.67 -34.28
CA ALA A 329 10.49 16.13 -34.36
C ALA A 329 9.71 16.53 -35.62
N GLY A 330 8.82 17.50 -35.49
CA GLY A 330 7.94 17.95 -36.58
C GLY A 330 6.69 17.10 -36.79
N THR A 331 6.45 16.05 -36.00
CA THR A 331 5.19 15.31 -36.05
C THR A 331 4.07 16.14 -35.42
N THR A 332 2.94 16.23 -36.12
CA THR A 332 1.70 16.89 -35.67
C THR A 332 0.53 15.94 -35.88
N LEU A 333 -0.65 16.28 -35.37
CA LEU A 333 -1.87 15.50 -35.63
C LEU A 333 -2.22 15.47 -37.13
N ALA A 334 -1.90 16.52 -37.88
CA ALA A 334 -2.21 16.62 -39.28
C ALA A 334 -1.34 15.71 -40.17
N ASN A 335 -0.10 15.44 -39.76
CA ASN A 335 0.83 14.57 -40.53
C ASN A 335 1.01 13.18 -39.91
N LEU A 336 0.31 12.87 -38.82
CA LEU A 336 0.36 11.57 -38.16
C LEU A 336 -0.27 10.49 -39.04
N ASN A 337 0.52 9.45 -39.38
CA ASN A 337 0.07 8.32 -40.17
C ASN A 337 0.85 7.05 -39.80
N ALA A 338 0.56 5.92 -40.44
CA ALA A 338 1.19 4.63 -40.16
C ALA A 338 2.73 4.62 -40.35
N ASN A 339 3.25 5.48 -41.22
CA ASN A 339 4.68 5.58 -41.48
C ASN A 339 5.40 6.60 -40.57
N THR A 340 4.67 7.29 -39.72
CA THR A 340 5.27 8.25 -38.79
C THR A 340 6.28 7.57 -37.89
N VAL A 341 7.48 8.15 -37.80
CA VAL A 341 8.58 7.59 -37.03
C VAL A 341 8.32 7.77 -35.53
N VAL A 342 8.48 6.68 -34.77
CA VAL A 342 8.45 6.64 -33.34
C VAL A 342 9.85 6.39 -32.81
N ASN A 343 10.40 7.35 -32.10
CA ASN A 343 11.68 7.25 -31.41
C ASN A 343 11.49 6.56 -30.05
N ARG A 344 12.44 5.73 -29.66
CA ARG A 344 12.41 4.98 -28.41
C ARG A 344 13.44 5.47 -27.37
N GLY A 345 13.76 6.77 -27.46
CA GLY A 345 14.73 7.43 -26.57
C GLY A 345 16.17 7.02 -26.83
N ALA A 346 17.00 8.02 -27.16
CA ALA A 346 18.44 7.81 -27.32
C ALA A 346 19.14 7.60 -25.97
N SER A 347 18.59 8.13 -24.89
CA SER A 347 19.16 7.96 -23.57
C SER A 347 18.53 6.74 -22.89
N SER A 348 19.16 5.71 -23.04
CA SER A 348 19.02 4.42 -22.40
C SER A 348 18.95 4.46 -20.88
N ALA A 349 19.54 5.47 -20.24
CA ALA A 349 19.68 5.54 -18.79
C ALA A 349 18.38 5.98 -18.07
N GLY A 350 17.46 6.67 -18.74
CA GLY A 350 16.28 7.27 -18.06
C GLY A 350 15.30 6.26 -17.49
N ASN A 351 15.11 5.13 -18.16
CA ASN A 351 14.06 4.18 -17.90
C ASN A 351 14.58 2.78 -17.50
N ALA A 352 15.81 2.69 -17.03
CA ALA A 352 16.40 1.47 -16.47
C ALA A 352 16.95 1.78 -15.07
N LYS A 353 16.30 1.25 -14.04
CA LYS A 353 16.57 1.56 -12.63
C LYS A 353 16.27 0.35 -11.76
N ALA A 354 17.08 0.18 -10.71
CA ALA A 354 16.76 -0.77 -9.66
C ALA A 354 16.80 -0.09 -8.30
N GLY A 355 16.08 -0.65 -7.35
CA GLY A 355 16.04 -0.21 -5.97
C GLY A 355 15.97 -1.40 -5.03
N LYS A 356 16.58 -1.26 -3.86
CA LYS A 356 16.49 -2.21 -2.75
C LYS A 356 16.26 -1.41 -1.47
N GLU A 357 15.24 -1.77 -0.72
CA GLU A 357 14.87 -1.09 0.51
C GLU A 357 14.71 -2.13 1.63
N HIS A 358 15.11 -1.76 2.82
CA HIS A 358 14.95 -2.58 4.02
C HIS A 358 14.50 -1.67 5.16
N HIS A 359 13.35 -1.96 5.72
CA HIS A 359 12.74 -1.13 6.75
C HIS A 359 12.37 -1.99 7.95
N THR A 360 12.76 -1.52 9.14
CA THR A 360 12.37 -2.14 10.41
C THR A 360 11.65 -1.09 11.25
N PHE A 361 10.45 -1.39 11.73
CA PHE A 361 9.61 -0.52 12.56
C PHE A 361 9.22 -1.26 13.83
N LEU A 362 9.47 -0.63 14.97
CA LEU A 362 8.96 -1.03 16.27
C LEU A 362 8.05 0.07 16.79
N GLN A 363 6.82 -0.27 17.14
CA GLN A 363 5.82 0.65 17.67
C GLN A 363 5.15 0.06 18.88
N THR A 364 4.93 0.87 19.92
CA THR A 364 4.15 0.50 21.09
C THR A 364 3.14 1.60 21.41
N ASP A 365 1.90 1.20 21.67
CA ASP A 365 0.76 2.08 21.96
C ASP A 365 0.06 1.60 23.22
N TYR A 366 0.03 2.45 24.26
CA TYR A 366 -0.76 2.27 25.47
C TYR A 366 -2.04 3.07 25.38
N LEU A 367 -3.17 2.41 25.56
CA LEU A 367 -4.51 3.00 25.56
C LEU A 367 -5.13 2.80 26.93
N THR A 368 -5.73 3.85 27.46
CA THR A 368 -6.52 3.77 28.70
C THR A 368 -7.67 4.77 28.67
N SER A 369 -8.68 4.49 29.47
CA SER A 369 -9.78 5.44 29.72
C SER A 369 -9.89 5.67 31.23
N THR A 370 -9.92 6.93 31.61
CA THR A 370 -9.97 7.33 33.03
C THR A 370 -10.95 8.49 33.23
N GLN A 371 -11.28 8.79 34.47
CA GLN A 371 -12.06 9.95 34.81
C GLN A 371 -11.22 10.95 35.60
N TRP A 372 -11.01 12.13 35.02
CA TRP A 372 -10.40 13.27 35.70
C TRP A 372 -11.37 14.42 35.79
N PHE A 373 -11.49 15.01 37.00
CA PHE A 373 -12.44 16.12 37.27
C PHE A 373 -13.88 15.83 36.83
N GLY A 374 -14.32 14.56 37.00
CA GLY A 374 -15.65 14.12 36.58
C GLY A 374 -15.87 14.03 35.07
N ARG A 375 -14.80 14.08 34.27
CA ARG A 375 -14.83 13.96 32.81
C ARG A 375 -14.13 12.68 32.37
N LYS A 376 -14.72 12.00 31.38
CA LYS A 376 -14.06 10.85 30.75
C LYS A 376 -12.91 11.35 29.87
N ASN A 377 -11.77 10.72 30.04
CA ASN A 377 -10.56 10.95 29.23
C ASN A 377 -10.18 9.62 28.55
N SER A 378 -9.91 9.70 27.26
CA SER A 378 -9.39 8.55 26.49
C SER A 378 -7.97 8.90 26.07
N ILE A 379 -7.00 8.25 26.71
CA ILE A 379 -5.58 8.58 26.63
C ILE A 379 -4.87 7.55 25.78
N LEU A 380 -4.10 8.03 24.81
CA LEU A 380 -3.12 7.31 24.03
C LEU A 380 -1.73 7.82 24.38
N VAL A 381 -0.82 6.92 24.73
CA VAL A 381 0.61 7.18 24.85
C VAL A 381 1.36 6.15 24.02
N GLY A 382 2.31 6.60 23.21
CA GLY A 382 3.04 5.67 22.36
C GLY A 382 4.46 6.09 22.06
N ALA A 383 5.22 5.12 21.57
CA ALA A 383 6.57 5.30 21.08
C ALA A 383 6.77 4.48 19.81
N GLU A 384 7.61 4.99 18.91
CA GLU A 384 8.03 4.24 17.73
C GLU A 384 9.54 4.42 17.49
N TYR A 385 10.15 3.38 16.98
CA TYR A 385 11.52 3.39 16.49
C TYR A 385 11.56 2.80 15.09
N ALA A 386 12.20 3.50 14.16
CA ALA A 386 12.30 3.09 12.78
C ALA A 386 13.75 3.10 12.31
N VAL A 387 14.11 2.08 11.54
CA VAL A 387 15.35 2.00 10.76
C VAL A 387 14.98 1.87 9.29
N GLU A 388 15.42 2.80 8.47
CA GLU A 388 15.11 2.85 7.04
C GLU A 388 16.41 2.82 6.24
N LYS A 389 16.52 1.88 5.30
CA LYS A 389 17.67 1.77 4.41
C LYS A 389 17.19 1.66 2.98
N SER A 390 17.77 2.45 2.08
CA SER A 390 17.46 2.42 0.65
C SER A 390 18.74 2.50 -0.19
N LYS A 391 18.80 1.68 -1.23
CA LYS A 391 19.85 1.73 -2.26
C LYS A 391 19.19 1.84 -3.62
N ARG A 392 19.64 2.80 -4.41
CA ARG A 392 19.20 2.97 -5.79
C ARG A 392 20.34 2.73 -6.74
N PHE A 393 20.04 1.99 -7.80
CA PHE A 393 20.96 1.65 -8.86
C PHE A 393 20.46 2.24 -10.19
N ASP A 394 21.38 2.60 -11.06
CA ASP A 394 21.15 2.77 -12.48
C ASP A 394 21.81 1.64 -13.28
N TYR A 395 21.50 1.62 -14.56
CA TYR A 395 22.17 0.80 -15.53
C TYR A 395 22.88 1.74 -16.49
N PRO A 396 24.19 2.06 -16.25
CA PRO A 396 24.93 2.79 -17.24
C PRO A 396 24.94 1.93 -18.50
N PHE A 397 24.15 2.33 -19.47
CA PHE A 397 24.32 1.81 -20.81
C PHE A 397 25.76 2.11 -21.18
N LEU A 398 26.52 1.08 -21.49
CA LEU A 398 27.80 1.23 -22.20
C LEU A 398 27.45 1.99 -23.48
N ALA A 399 27.72 3.26 -23.42
CA ALA A 399 27.08 4.31 -24.19
C ALA A 399 27.07 3.99 -25.67
N LEU A 400 26.08 4.54 -26.36
CA LEU A 400 26.13 4.78 -27.81
C LEU A 400 27.51 5.24 -28.31
N ALA A 401 28.30 5.95 -27.50
CA ALA A 401 29.71 6.33 -27.76
C ALA A 401 30.66 5.13 -27.90
N ASN A 402 30.31 3.97 -27.34
CA ASN A 402 31.13 2.75 -27.37
C ASN A 402 30.46 1.60 -28.14
N GLY A 403 29.54 1.89 -29.05
CA GLY A 403 28.89 0.89 -29.90
C GLY A 403 27.83 0.02 -29.22
N GLY A 404 27.31 0.43 -28.08
CA GLY A 404 26.15 -0.25 -27.46
C GLY A 404 24.90 -0.12 -28.34
N PRO A 405 23.99 -1.12 -28.32
CA PRO A 405 22.83 -1.10 -29.19
C PRO A 405 21.85 0.01 -28.78
N ALA A 406 21.64 0.96 -29.68
CA ALA A 406 20.57 1.94 -29.57
C ALA A 406 19.21 1.24 -29.61
N LYS A 407 18.25 1.75 -28.85
CA LYS A 407 16.86 1.31 -29.02
C LYS A 407 16.40 1.73 -30.44
N PRO A 408 16.06 0.77 -31.33
CA PRO A 408 15.76 1.11 -32.72
C PRO A 408 14.50 1.96 -32.81
N ALA A 409 14.50 3.00 -33.63
CA ALA A 409 13.28 3.68 -34.02
C ALA A 409 12.34 2.71 -34.75
N THR A 410 11.05 3.03 -34.75
CA THR A 410 10.03 2.23 -35.42
C THR A 410 9.00 3.14 -36.07
N THR A 411 7.92 2.57 -36.59
CA THR A 411 6.81 3.34 -37.14
C THR A 411 5.51 3.12 -36.38
N VAL A 412 4.59 4.06 -36.51
CA VAL A 412 3.29 4.01 -35.82
C VAL A 412 2.49 2.77 -36.21
N GLY A 413 2.43 2.43 -37.50
CA GLY A 413 1.57 1.36 -38.01
C GLY A 413 2.18 -0.04 -37.94
N ASN A 414 3.49 -0.15 -37.75
CA ASN A 414 4.19 -1.46 -37.67
C ASN A 414 5.38 -1.38 -36.72
N PRO A 415 5.13 -1.32 -35.40
CA PRO A 415 6.20 -1.25 -34.43
C PRO A 415 6.99 -2.56 -34.37
N ASN A 416 8.29 -2.47 -34.62
CA ASN A 416 9.21 -3.56 -34.36
C ASN A 416 9.44 -3.68 -32.82
N THR A 417 9.07 -4.80 -32.23
CA THR A 417 9.19 -5.06 -30.79
C THR A 417 10.35 -5.95 -30.41
N ALA A 418 11.23 -6.29 -31.37
CA ALA A 418 12.42 -7.10 -31.09
C ALA A 418 13.24 -6.51 -29.93
N GLY A 419 13.64 -7.36 -29.00
CA GLY A 419 14.45 -6.98 -27.86
C GLY A 419 15.83 -6.51 -28.25
N ILE A 420 16.44 -5.70 -27.40
CA ILE A 420 17.86 -5.38 -27.50
C ILE A 420 18.64 -6.22 -26.48
N GLY A 421 19.65 -6.92 -26.98
CA GLY A 421 20.59 -7.67 -26.14
C GLY A 421 21.56 -6.74 -25.41
N GLY A 422 22.31 -7.27 -24.49
CA GLY A 422 23.41 -6.61 -23.77
C GLY A 422 23.28 -6.84 -22.28
N ASN A 423 24.43 -7.12 -21.65
CA ASN A 423 24.51 -7.20 -20.20
C ASN A 423 24.46 -5.80 -19.62
N MET A 424 23.43 -5.54 -18.84
CA MET A 424 23.34 -4.31 -18.06
C MET A 424 23.91 -4.58 -16.66
N THR A 425 24.99 -3.90 -16.33
CA THR A 425 25.58 -3.97 -15.00
C THR A 425 24.95 -2.90 -14.11
N GLN A 426 24.47 -3.27 -12.95
CA GLN A 426 23.95 -2.32 -11.96
C GLN A 426 25.08 -1.48 -11.37
N ARG A 427 24.90 -0.18 -11.30
CA ARG A 427 25.78 0.75 -10.61
C ARG A 427 25.02 1.43 -9.48
N LEU A 428 25.57 1.38 -8.27
CA LEU A 428 25.02 2.08 -7.12
C LEU A 428 25.10 3.59 -7.33
N VAL A 429 23.97 4.26 -7.35
CA VAL A 429 23.85 5.72 -7.55
C VAL A 429 23.66 6.45 -6.23
N THR A 430 22.74 5.95 -5.39
CA THR A 430 22.46 6.56 -4.10
C THR A 430 22.27 5.50 -3.03
N GLN A 431 22.69 5.86 -1.82
CA GLN A 431 22.43 5.09 -0.61
C GLN A 431 21.88 6.05 0.45
N PHE A 432 20.84 5.61 1.14
CA PHE A 432 20.23 6.35 2.24
C PHE A 432 20.03 5.40 3.42
N GLN A 433 20.29 5.93 4.62
CA GLN A 433 19.96 5.27 5.87
C GLN A 433 19.42 6.32 6.84
N ALA A 434 18.36 5.97 7.58
CA ALA A 434 17.83 6.84 8.62
C ALA A 434 17.37 6.04 9.84
N ASN A 435 17.43 6.70 10.98
CA ASN A 435 16.83 6.25 12.22
C ASN A 435 15.86 7.32 12.71
N THR A 436 14.70 6.92 13.18
CA THR A 436 13.70 7.82 13.75
C THR A 436 13.26 7.28 15.11
N LEU A 437 13.22 8.13 16.12
CA LEU A 437 12.58 7.85 17.40
C LEU A 437 11.44 8.86 17.58
N GLY A 438 10.21 8.38 17.77
CA GLY A 438 9.04 9.20 18.04
C GLY A 438 8.41 8.84 19.37
N ILE A 439 8.01 9.83 20.15
CA ILE A 439 7.23 9.66 21.38
C ILE A 439 6.04 10.59 21.30
N TYR A 440 4.85 10.09 21.60
CA TYR A 440 3.60 10.84 21.46
C TYR A 440 2.61 10.55 22.57
N ALA A 441 1.76 11.52 22.82
CA ALA A 441 0.60 11.38 23.70
C ALA A 441 -0.58 12.18 23.16
N GLN A 442 -1.77 11.62 23.28
CA GLN A 442 -3.04 12.28 22.95
C GLN A 442 -4.05 11.98 24.03
N ASP A 443 -4.86 12.98 24.35
CA ASP A 443 -6.04 12.82 25.18
C ASP A 443 -7.28 13.31 24.43
N THR A 444 -8.37 12.56 24.55
CA THR A 444 -9.70 12.94 24.12
C THR A 444 -10.60 13.06 25.34
N ILE A 445 -11.03 14.28 25.66
CA ILE A 445 -11.77 14.64 26.85
C ILE A 445 -13.24 14.84 26.47
N ASP A 446 -14.16 14.10 27.08
CA ASP A 446 -15.59 14.34 26.98
C ASP A 446 -15.98 15.50 27.91
N ILE A 447 -15.98 16.75 27.39
CA ILE A 447 -16.32 17.96 28.18
C ILE A 447 -17.80 17.92 28.60
N THR A 448 -18.68 17.52 27.70
CA THR A 448 -20.10 17.25 27.91
C THR A 448 -20.51 16.02 27.08
N PRO A 449 -21.72 15.49 27.17
CA PRO A 449 -22.21 14.46 26.27
C PRO A 449 -22.12 14.82 24.78
N TYR A 450 -22.07 16.12 24.46
CA TYR A 450 -22.08 16.63 23.08
C TYR A 450 -20.74 17.24 22.64
N TRP A 451 -19.85 17.57 23.57
CA TRP A 451 -18.60 18.27 23.28
C TRP A 451 -17.39 17.45 23.69
N LYS A 452 -16.47 17.25 22.75
CA LYS A 452 -15.19 16.57 22.98
C LYS A 452 -14.04 17.49 22.62
N LEU A 453 -12.99 17.48 23.42
CA LEU A 453 -11.73 18.15 23.17
C LEU A 453 -10.64 17.11 22.91
N VAL A 454 -9.90 17.26 21.83
CA VAL A 454 -8.75 16.42 21.50
C VAL A 454 -7.49 17.25 21.59
N GLY A 455 -6.52 16.80 22.40
CA GLY A 455 -5.22 17.41 22.52
C GLY A 455 -4.11 16.40 22.35
N GLY A 456 -3.03 16.72 21.63
CA GLY A 456 -1.92 15.79 21.44
C GLY A 456 -0.60 16.48 21.16
N LEU A 457 0.47 15.81 21.53
CA LEU A 457 1.86 16.21 21.34
C LEU A 457 2.69 15.02 20.86
N ARG A 458 3.65 15.29 19.98
CA ARG A 458 4.64 14.31 19.52
C ARG A 458 6.00 14.97 19.37
N LEU A 459 7.01 14.28 19.87
CA LEU A 459 8.41 14.61 19.65
C LEU A 459 9.05 13.53 18.78
N ASP A 460 9.61 13.95 17.65
CA ASP A 460 10.39 13.08 16.77
C ASP A 460 11.86 13.50 16.81
N HIS A 461 12.75 12.54 16.91
CA HIS A 461 14.16 12.69 16.65
C HIS A 461 14.55 11.86 15.43
N PHE A 462 14.98 12.55 14.37
CA PHE A 462 15.38 11.93 13.10
C PHE A 462 16.87 12.13 12.86
N LYS A 463 17.55 11.07 12.44
CA LYS A 463 18.92 11.14 11.92
C LYS A 463 19.00 10.38 10.62
N GLY A 464 19.48 11.03 9.55
CA GLY A 464 19.60 10.43 8.22
C GLY A 464 20.91 10.76 7.55
N ASP A 465 21.47 9.77 6.84
CA ASP A 465 22.66 9.88 6.05
C ASP A 465 22.35 9.52 4.59
N TYR A 466 22.74 10.38 3.68
CA TYR A 466 22.58 10.21 2.24
C TYR A 466 23.92 10.27 1.53
N GLN A 467 24.18 9.33 0.65
CA GLN A 467 25.41 9.22 -0.10
C GLN A 467 25.14 9.02 -1.60
N ARG A 468 25.98 9.58 -2.44
CA ARG A 468 26.01 9.36 -3.90
C ARG A 468 27.37 8.77 -4.31
N PRO A 469 27.67 7.52 -4.00
CA PRO A 469 28.91 6.87 -4.41
C PRO A 469 28.93 6.71 -5.95
N GLY A 470 30.11 6.79 -6.54
CA GLY A 470 30.29 6.56 -7.98
C GLY A 470 29.93 7.74 -8.90
N SER A 471 29.55 8.88 -8.36
CA SER A 471 29.49 10.13 -9.14
C SER A 471 30.86 10.80 -9.14
N PRO A 472 31.34 11.35 -10.29
CA PRO A 472 32.56 12.16 -10.30
C PRO A 472 32.43 13.37 -9.38
N ALA A 473 33.56 13.84 -8.82
CA ALA A 473 33.55 15.12 -8.12
C ALA A 473 33.10 16.26 -9.10
N PRO A 474 32.33 17.25 -8.66
CA PRO A 474 31.84 17.52 -7.30
C PRO A 474 30.55 16.79 -6.90
N ASN A 475 30.03 15.88 -7.72
CA ASN A 475 28.74 15.23 -7.52
C ASN A 475 28.79 14.02 -6.58
N ASN A 476 29.97 13.60 -6.11
CA ASN A 476 30.12 12.62 -5.04
C ASN A 476 29.78 13.27 -3.70
N THR A 477 28.50 13.29 -3.35
CA THR A 477 27.97 14.02 -2.20
C THR A 477 27.66 13.06 -1.06
N SER A 478 28.12 13.41 0.14
CA SER A 478 27.66 12.80 1.40
C SER A 478 27.00 13.88 2.23
N LEU A 479 25.76 13.66 2.62
CA LEU A 479 24.96 14.57 3.43
C LEU A 479 24.47 13.85 4.67
N SER A 480 24.56 14.50 5.82
CA SER A 480 23.99 13.99 7.08
C SER A 480 23.09 15.06 7.67
N ARG A 481 21.99 14.64 8.25
CA ARG A 481 21.03 15.54 8.89
C ARG A 481 20.51 14.92 10.18
N SER A 482 20.37 15.74 11.21
CA SER A 482 19.74 15.39 12.48
C SER A 482 18.77 16.50 12.87
N ASP A 483 17.50 16.12 13.09
CA ASP A 483 16.42 17.06 13.44
C ASP A 483 15.64 16.55 14.66
N SER A 484 15.16 17.48 15.47
CA SER A 484 14.16 17.20 16.49
C SER A 484 12.93 18.08 16.22
N LEU A 485 11.77 17.44 16.09
CA LEU A 485 10.53 18.08 15.66
C LEU A 485 9.44 17.86 16.70
N LEU A 486 8.77 18.95 17.11
CA LEU A 486 7.60 18.89 17.96
C LEU A 486 6.34 19.14 17.13
N SER A 487 5.48 18.13 17.04
CA SER A 487 4.17 18.21 16.43
C SER A 487 3.08 18.35 17.49
N LYS A 488 2.08 19.19 17.21
CA LYS A 488 0.97 19.49 18.13
C LYS A 488 -0.35 19.30 17.41
N ARG A 489 -1.38 18.93 18.19
CA ARG A 489 -2.76 18.85 17.70
C ARG A 489 -3.69 19.38 18.77
N LEU A 490 -4.69 20.13 18.32
CA LEU A 490 -5.83 20.55 19.14
C LEU A 490 -7.08 20.47 18.27
N GLY A 491 -8.13 19.85 18.78
CA GLY A 491 -9.39 19.73 18.05
C GLY A 491 -10.58 19.81 19.00
N LEU A 492 -11.63 20.47 18.55
CA LEU A 492 -12.90 20.56 19.26
C LEU A 492 -13.99 19.92 18.40
N MET A 493 -14.77 19.02 18.98
CA MET A 493 -15.88 18.36 18.32
C MET A 493 -17.20 18.65 19.03
N TYR A 494 -18.24 18.88 18.24
CA TYR A 494 -19.63 18.98 18.68
C TYR A 494 -20.47 17.89 18.03
N GLN A 495 -21.05 17.01 18.83
CA GLN A 495 -21.84 15.85 18.41
C GLN A 495 -23.25 15.96 18.99
N PRO A 496 -24.18 16.65 18.29
CA PRO A 496 -25.55 16.82 18.77
C PRO A 496 -26.35 15.52 18.74
N THR A 497 -26.01 14.59 17.86
CA THR A 497 -26.63 13.24 17.73
C THR A 497 -25.55 12.19 17.51
N ASP A 498 -25.96 10.92 17.49
CA ASP A 498 -25.05 9.81 17.24
C ASP A 498 -24.58 9.72 15.77
N GLU A 499 -25.24 10.40 14.84
CA GLU A 499 -24.90 10.37 13.41
C GLU A 499 -24.12 11.59 12.93
N VAL A 500 -24.12 12.69 13.70
CA VAL A 500 -23.60 13.98 13.24
C VAL A 500 -22.46 14.46 14.12
N SER A 501 -21.37 14.87 13.49
CA SER A 501 -20.21 15.47 14.14
C SER A 501 -19.75 16.72 13.39
N TYR A 502 -19.65 17.84 14.10
CA TYR A 502 -18.99 19.05 13.63
C TYR A 502 -17.66 19.21 14.36
N TYR A 503 -16.61 19.60 13.65
CA TYR A 503 -15.31 19.74 14.26
C TYR A 503 -14.48 20.89 13.67
N VAL A 504 -13.53 21.36 14.47
CA VAL A 504 -12.42 22.21 14.07
C VAL A 504 -11.15 21.66 14.69
N ALA A 505 -10.06 21.53 13.88
CA ALA A 505 -8.78 21.01 14.36
C ALA A 505 -7.61 21.70 13.62
#